data_2c71bf167c0387a25fa823e350e31798
#
_entry.id   2c71bf167c0387a25fa823e350e31798
#
_cell.length_a   1.000
_cell.length_b   1.000
_cell.length_c   1.000
_cell.angle_alpha   90.00
_cell.angle_beta   90.00
_cell.angle_gamma   90.00
#
_symmetry.space_group_name_H-M   'P 1'
#
loop_
_entity.id
_entity.type
_entity.pdbx_description
1 polymer ?
#
loop_
_entity_poly.entity_id
_entity_poly.type
_entity_poly.pdbx_seq_one_letter_code
_entity_poly.pdbx_strand_id
1 'polypeptide(L)'
;MRRLTRVAMAMTFLVVLAGSVVRMTGSGMGCPDWPKCFGLMIPPTEASEVTWQEGSTYDRGRMLLKRDTLWVAQADLHSTDFEAERATGQWVAYDKHDYAVFNPLHTWVEFINRLLGALTGIPALLLLGWTFWRGVKVRHWKPFAWAVVHLFWLGLVAWLGKKVVDGNLIPFSITIHMLGAMAILVSLAGLLHSVWEHQGRIDLLPRGKGWLAVALVLTVAQLVLGTQVREQVDLLNHAEVLRADWIGALPGWWKVHRSGSWVVLAVQLMWLMPLRNAEGSLRTIVRMASALLSAQILTGVLFVNFGMPAWAQPVHLLLAVGLVLTNVWVLLHYRAQRT
;
A
#
# COMPACT_ATOMS: atom_id res chain seq x y z
N MET A 1 1.40 19.16 -16.36
CA MET A 1 0.38 18.58 -15.47
C MET A 1 0.10 17.10 -15.75
N ARG A 2 -0.40 16.67 -16.92
CA ARG A 2 -0.69 15.25 -17.23
C ARG A 2 0.50 14.32 -16.98
N ARG A 3 1.72 14.70 -17.40
CA ARG A 3 2.94 13.91 -17.15
C ARG A 3 3.21 13.78 -15.65
N LEU A 4 3.13 14.87 -14.90
CA LEU A 4 3.37 14.87 -13.45
C LEU A 4 2.34 14.01 -12.70
N THR A 5 1.04 14.08 -13.09
CA THR A 5 0.00 13.21 -12.49
C THR A 5 0.27 11.72 -12.78
N ARG A 6 0.72 11.38 -14.00
CA ARG A 6 1.11 9.99 -14.33
C ARG A 6 2.34 9.54 -13.54
N VAL A 7 3.32 10.42 -13.33
CA VAL A 7 4.48 10.13 -12.47
C VAL A 7 4.02 9.87 -11.04
N ALA A 8 3.16 10.74 -10.48
CA ALA A 8 2.59 10.52 -9.15
C ALA A 8 1.83 9.17 -9.04
N MET A 9 1.04 8.81 -10.07
CA MET A 9 0.37 7.50 -10.12
C MET A 9 1.38 6.35 -10.14
N ALA A 10 2.40 6.42 -11.00
CA ALA A 10 3.43 5.38 -11.09
C ALA A 10 4.19 5.23 -9.77
N MET A 11 4.56 6.34 -9.12
CA MET A 11 5.20 6.31 -7.80
C MET A 11 4.28 5.70 -6.74
N THR A 12 2.98 6.04 -6.74
CA THR A 12 2.01 5.43 -5.81
C THR A 12 1.89 3.91 -6.04
N PHE A 13 1.89 3.45 -7.29
CA PHE A 13 1.94 2.01 -7.59
C PHE A 13 3.22 1.35 -7.07
N LEU A 14 4.37 2.02 -7.18
CA LEU A 14 5.64 1.55 -6.63
C LEU A 14 5.58 1.45 -5.10
N VAL A 15 4.94 2.41 -4.42
CA VAL A 15 4.72 2.33 -2.95
C VAL A 15 3.81 1.17 -2.59
N VAL A 16 2.72 0.93 -3.34
CA VAL A 16 1.83 -0.23 -3.12
C VAL A 16 2.60 -1.53 -3.33
N LEU A 17 3.44 -1.62 -4.37
CA LEU A 17 4.32 -2.76 -4.59
C LEU A 17 5.29 -2.95 -3.43
N ALA A 18 6.01 -1.90 -3.03
CA ALA A 18 6.98 -1.95 -1.94
C ALA A 18 6.31 -2.36 -0.62
N GLY A 19 5.16 -1.78 -0.27
CA GLY A 19 4.38 -2.18 0.91
C GLY A 19 3.92 -3.64 0.86
N SER A 20 3.59 -4.14 -0.33
CA SER A 20 3.25 -5.55 -0.53
C SER A 20 4.48 -6.47 -0.37
N VAL A 21 5.66 -6.03 -0.80
CA VAL A 21 6.95 -6.72 -0.57
C VAL A 21 7.29 -6.74 0.91
N VAL A 22 7.13 -5.61 1.63
CA VAL A 22 7.27 -5.55 3.09
C VAL A 22 6.45 -6.63 3.78
N ARG A 23 5.17 -6.79 3.36
CA ARG A 23 4.29 -7.84 3.88
C ARG A 23 4.73 -9.25 3.50
N MET A 24 5.12 -9.45 2.24
CA MET A 24 5.56 -10.74 1.72
C MET A 24 6.80 -11.26 2.45
N THR A 25 7.72 -10.36 2.81
CA THR A 25 8.99 -10.69 3.50
C THR A 25 8.88 -10.70 5.02
N GLY A 26 7.74 -10.29 5.60
CA GLY A 26 7.61 -10.12 7.04
C GLY A 26 8.37 -8.93 7.60
N SER A 27 8.71 -7.95 6.74
CA SER A 27 9.59 -6.82 7.11
C SER A 27 8.86 -5.63 7.76
N GLY A 28 7.56 -5.77 8.09
CA GLY A 28 6.74 -4.66 8.57
C GLY A 28 7.13 -4.10 9.94
N MET A 29 8.06 -4.77 10.63
CA MET A 29 8.62 -4.35 11.92
C MET A 29 10.16 -4.31 11.84
N GLY A 30 10.74 -4.07 10.67
CA GLY A 30 12.19 -3.97 10.48
C GLY A 30 12.82 -2.69 11.06
N CYS A 31 12.01 -1.65 11.27
CA CYS A 31 12.41 -0.38 11.90
C CYS A 31 11.51 -0.11 13.12
N PRO A 32 12.06 -0.06 14.35
CA PRO A 32 11.27 0.08 15.58
C PRO A 32 10.67 1.49 15.77
N ASP A 33 11.20 2.52 15.10
CA ASP A 33 10.78 3.92 15.22
C ASP A 33 10.38 4.54 13.88
N TRP A 34 9.81 5.73 13.95
CA TRP A 34 9.38 6.51 12.79
C TRP A 34 9.54 8.02 13.08
N PRO A 35 10.05 8.84 12.17
CA PRO A 35 10.47 8.56 10.78
C PRO A 35 11.86 7.92 10.64
N LYS A 36 12.62 7.89 11.72
CA LYS A 36 13.95 7.28 11.81
C LYS A 36 13.87 5.75 11.81
N CYS A 37 15.01 5.10 11.83
CA CYS A 37 15.16 3.66 11.98
C CYS A 37 16.32 3.38 12.94
N PHE A 38 16.04 2.85 14.12
CA PHE A 38 16.98 2.73 15.25
C PHE A 38 17.55 4.08 15.71
N GLY A 39 16.77 5.14 15.61
CA GLY A 39 17.21 6.51 15.90
C GLY A 39 18.06 7.15 14.81
N LEU A 40 18.34 6.46 13.70
CA LEU A 40 19.14 6.93 12.56
C LEU A 40 18.29 7.40 11.40
N MET A 41 18.81 8.35 10.62
CA MET A 41 18.20 8.79 9.36
C MET A 41 18.45 7.80 8.21
N ILE A 42 19.60 7.13 8.22
CA ILE A 42 19.94 6.02 7.33
C ILE A 42 19.95 4.76 8.18
N PRO A 43 19.21 3.71 7.79
CA PRO A 43 19.12 2.52 8.62
C PRO A 43 20.45 1.79 8.74
N PRO A 44 20.68 1.08 9.85
CA PRO A 44 21.87 0.27 10.05
C PRO A 44 21.94 -0.88 9.03
N THR A 45 23.15 -1.25 8.65
CA THR A 45 23.45 -2.37 7.74
C THR A 45 24.02 -3.57 8.46
N GLU A 46 24.64 -3.34 9.62
CA GLU A 46 25.32 -4.37 10.40
C GLU A 46 24.81 -4.40 11.85
N ALA A 47 24.84 -5.59 12.47
CA ALA A 47 24.42 -5.76 13.85
C ALA A 47 25.30 -4.96 14.84
N SER A 48 26.58 -4.74 14.49
CA SER A 48 27.52 -3.92 15.28
C SER A 48 27.02 -2.48 15.46
N GLU A 49 26.33 -1.91 14.47
CA GLU A 49 25.79 -0.57 14.52
C GLU A 49 24.60 -0.40 15.49
N VAL A 50 23.93 -1.49 15.82
CA VAL A 50 22.79 -1.51 16.75
C VAL A 50 23.09 -2.22 18.07
N THR A 51 24.36 -2.62 18.28
CA THR A 51 24.81 -3.22 19.54
C THR A 51 25.55 -2.19 20.36
N TRP A 52 25.27 -2.14 21.67
CA TRP A 52 25.97 -1.25 22.58
C TRP A 52 27.49 -1.56 22.62
N GLN A 53 28.29 -0.51 22.56
CA GLN A 53 29.75 -0.59 22.63
C GLN A 53 30.27 0.40 23.68
N GLU A 54 31.17 -0.07 24.55
CA GLU A 54 31.85 0.73 25.55
C GLU A 54 32.70 1.83 24.89
N GLY A 55 32.70 3.04 25.48
CA GLY A 55 33.47 4.18 24.99
C GLY A 55 32.87 4.85 23.74
N SER A 56 31.67 4.45 23.31
CA SER A 56 30.98 5.06 22.16
C SER A 56 30.11 6.23 22.56
N THR A 57 29.91 7.16 21.62
CA THR A 57 28.99 8.30 21.80
C THR A 57 27.66 8.02 21.10
N TYR A 58 26.57 8.28 21.81
CA TYR A 58 25.23 8.04 21.32
C TYR A 58 24.37 9.30 21.44
N ASP A 59 23.69 9.64 20.37
CA ASP A 59 22.73 10.74 20.34
C ASP A 59 21.43 10.35 21.04
N ARG A 60 20.71 11.31 21.57
CA ARG A 60 19.37 11.14 22.10
C ARG A 60 18.43 10.49 21.09
N GLY A 61 17.73 9.44 21.52
CA GLY A 61 16.82 8.65 20.69
C GLY A 61 17.51 7.55 19.89
N ARG A 62 18.85 7.38 20.04
CA ARG A 62 19.56 6.21 19.51
C ARG A 62 19.01 4.94 20.14
N MET A 63 18.81 3.89 19.33
CA MET A 63 18.26 2.61 19.78
C MET A 63 19.30 1.52 19.59
N LEU A 64 19.54 0.73 20.63
CA LEU A 64 20.55 -0.33 20.66
C LEU A 64 19.98 -1.60 21.26
N LEU A 65 20.43 -2.75 20.75
CA LEU A 65 20.13 -4.08 21.28
C LEU A 65 21.18 -4.50 22.32
N LYS A 66 20.72 -4.88 23.49
CA LYS A 66 21.56 -5.51 24.53
C LYS A 66 20.72 -6.52 25.31
N ARG A 67 21.19 -7.78 25.39
CA ARG A 67 20.52 -8.88 26.07
C ARG A 67 19.05 -9.04 25.64
N ASP A 68 18.82 -9.18 24.35
CA ASP A 68 17.49 -9.37 23.74
C ASP A 68 16.47 -8.26 24.07
N THR A 69 16.94 -7.08 24.47
CA THR A 69 16.12 -5.91 24.75
C THR A 69 16.60 -4.74 23.93
N LEU A 70 15.65 -4.00 23.34
CA LEU A 70 15.93 -2.75 22.65
C LEU A 70 15.91 -1.60 23.67
N TRP A 71 16.99 -0.83 23.72
CA TRP A 71 17.17 0.29 24.63
C TRP A 71 17.24 1.61 23.87
N VAL A 72 16.69 2.66 24.46
CA VAL A 72 16.63 4.00 23.87
C VAL A 72 17.41 4.98 24.73
N ALA A 73 18.39 5.67 24.14
CA ALA A 73 19.13 6.75 24.78
C ALA A 73 18.23 7.94 25.06
N GLN A 74 18.17 8.41 26.31
CA GLN A 74 17.33 9.53 26.72
C GLN A 74 18.01 10.89 26.57
N ALA A 75 19.33 10.90 26.45
CA ALA A 75 20.18 12.09 26.25
C ALA A 75 21.35 11.73 25.33
N ASP A 76 22.06 12.75 24.85
CA ASP A 76 23.36 12.56 24.22
C ASP A 76 24.33 12.13 25.31
N LEU A 77 25.05 11.02 25.12
CA LEU A 77 25.94 10.48 26.11
C LEU A 77 27.17 9.80 25.50
N HIS A 78 28.31 9.89 26.22
CA HIS A 78 29.48 9.05 25.99
C HIS A 78 29.39 7.87 26.95
N SER A 79 29.03 6.71 26.42
CA SER A 79 28.66 5.53 27.22
C SER A 79 29.90 4.69 27.57
N THR A 80 30.16 4.56 28.86
CA THR A 80 31.30 3.77 29.39
C THR A 80 30.86 2.62 30.30
N ASP A 81 29.67 2.74 30.93
CA ASP A 81 29.10 1.70 31.79
C ASP A 81 27.56 1.65 31.60
N PHE A 82 27.13 0.71 30.80
CA PHE A 82 25.71 0.55 30.49
C PHE A 82 24.84 0.34 31.73
N GLU A 83 25.28 -0.46 32.71
CA GLU A 83 24.46 -0.77 33.88
C GLU A 83 24.31 0.43 34.81
N ALA A 84 25.38 1.21 35.01
CA ALA A 84 25.33 2.46 35.77
C ALA A 84 24.42 3.50 35.04
N GLU A 85 24.58 3.66 33.73
CA GLU A 85 23.79 4.57 32.89
C GLU A 85 22.31 4.17 32.86
N ARG A 86 22.02 2.89 32.81
CA ARG A 86 20.66 2.36 32.91
C ARG A 86 20.05 2.65 34.29
N ALA A 87 20.81 2.44 35.36
CA ALA A 87 20.33 2.71 36.72
C ALA A 87 19.99 4.19 36.94
N THR A 88 20.66 5.09 36.23
CA THR A 88 20.38 6.55 36.27
C THR A 88 19.32 6.98 35.25
N GLY A 89 18.74 6.07 34.47
CA GLY A 89 17.68 6.35 33.49
C GLY A 89 18.17 6.94 32.15
N GLN A 90 19.47 6.88 31.87
CA GLN A 90 20.01 7.33 30.58
C GLN A 90 19.65 6.35 29.45
N TRP A 91 19.50 5.07 29.75
CA TRP A 91 18.94 4.04 28.88
C TRP A 91 17.59 3.57 29.40
N VAL A 92 16.56 3.63 28.58
CA VAL A 92 15.21 3.15 28.90
C VAL A 92 14.85 2.04 27.91
N ALA A 93 14.29 0.95 28.43
CA ALA A 93 13.81 -0.13 27.59
C ALA A 93 12.68 0.37 26.66
N TYR A 94 12.73 -0.03 25.42
CA TYR A 94 11.66 0.25 24.45
C TYR A 94 10.46 -0.65 24.76
N ASP A 95 9.30 -0.07 24.95
CA ASP A 95 8.10 -0.75 25.49
C ASP A 95 6.94 -0.87 24.48
N LYS A 96 7.11 -0.36 23.25
CA LYS A 96 6.00 -0.35 22.29
C LYS A 96 5.77 -1.71 21.63
N HIS A 97 6.81 -2.51 21.44
CA HIS A 97 6.74 -3.87 20.90
C HIS A 97 8.01 -4.66 21.22
N ASP A 98 7.90 -5.99 21.19
CA ASP A 98 9.00 -6.92 21.44
C ASP A 98 9.94 -6.99 20.22
N TYR A 99 10.91 -6.08 20.15
CA TYR A 99 11.95 -6.08 19.13
C TYR A 99 13.24 -6.64 19.71
N ALA A 100 13.54 -7.89 19.40
CA ALA A 100 14.68 -8.61 20.00
C ALA A 100 15.79 -8.96 19.00
N VAL A 101 15.51 -8.99 17.71
CA VAL A 101 16.45 -9.48 16.68
C VAL A 101 16.58 -8.48 15.53
N PHE A 102 17.81 -7.99 15.31
CA PHE A 102 18.12 -7.15 14.16
C PHE A 102 18.24 -8.00 12.88
N ASN A 103 17.53 -7.59 11.84
CA ASN A 103 17.64 -8.16 10.51
C ASN A 103 17.83 -7.05 9.48
N PRO A 104 19.01 -6.90 8.88
CA PRO A 104 19.31 -5.81 7.95
C PRO A 104 18.41 -5.85 6.70
N LEU A 105 18.06 -7.04 6.20
CA LEU A 105 17.15 -7.16 5.05
C LEU A 105 15.77 -6.59 5.37
N HIS A 106 15.18 -6.97 6.51
CA HIS A 106 13.88 -6.47 6.94
C HIS A 106 13.91 -4.95 7.16
N THR A 107 14.96 -4.46 7.80
CA THR A 107 15.20 -3.03 8.06
C THR A 107 15.23 -2.23 6.76
N TRP A 108 16.01 -2.66 5.78
CA TRP A 108 16.14 -1.94 4.51
C TRP A 108 14.90 -2.06 3.62
N VAL A 109 14.23 -3.21 3.58
CA VAL A 109 12.98 -3.38 2.83
C VAL A 109 11.90 -2.43 3.36
N GLU A 110 11.76 -2.33 4.68
CA GLU A 110 10.80 -1.39 5.28
C GLU A 110 11.20 0.06 5.04
N PHE A 111 12.48 0.42 5.23
CA PHE A 111 12.97 1.78 5.02
C PHE A 111 12.77 2.24 3.57
N ILE A 112 13.07 1.41 2.58
CA ILE A 112 12.86 1.73 1.16
C ILE A 112 11.38 2.00 0.90
N ASN A 113 10.47 1.22 1.48
CA ASN A 113 9.03 1.49 1.36
C ASN A 113 8.65 2.86 1.95
N ARG A 114 9.15 3.20 3.14
CA ARG A 114 8.94 4.51 3.77
C ARG A 114 9.50 5.65 2.92
N LEU A 115 10.71 5.47 2.38
CA LEU A 115 11.37 6.46 1.52
C LEU A 115 10.58 6.71 0.24
N LEU A 116 10.12 5.65 -0.44
CA LEU A 116 9.27 5.75 -1.63
C LEU A 116 7.97 6.51 -1.29
N GLY A 117 7.35 6.19 -0.13
CA GLY A 117 6.17 6.91 0.37
C GLY A 117 6.45 8.40 0.55
N ALA A 118 7.54 8.78 1.21
CA ALA A 118 7.93 10.18 1.40
C ALA A 118 8.19 10.91 0.06
N LEU A 119 8.87 10.25 -0.88
CA LEU A 119 9.15 10.81 -2.20
C LEU A 119 7.87 11.09 -3.03
N THR A 120 6.76 10.38 -2.78
CA THR A 120 5.46 10.73 -3.42
C THR A 120 4.93 12.10 -3.00
N GLY A 121 5.39 12.63 -1.88
CA GLY A 121 5.06 13.99 -1.42
C GLY A 121 5.53 15.08 -2.38
N ILE A 122 6.66 14.87 -3.06
CA ILE A 122 7.22 15.85 -4.01
C ILE A 122 6.24 16.12 -5.16
N PRO A 123 5.85 15.14 -6.00
CA PRO A 123 4.89 15.39 -7.05
C PRO A 123 3.51 15.83 -6.53
N ALA A 124 3.10 15.40 -5.33
CA ALA A 124 1.85 15.84 -4.72
C ALA A 124 1.84 17.35 -4.45
N LEU A 125 2.89 17.89 -3.84
CA LEU A 125 3.06 19.32 -3.58
C LEU A 125 3.19 20.13 -4.88
N LEU A 126 3.93 19.63 -5.85
CA LEU A 126 4.04 20.26 -7.17
C LEU A 126 2.68 20.31 -7.90
N LEU A 127 1.88 19.23 -7.81
CA LEU A 127 0.52 19.18 -8.37
C LEU A 127 -0.39 20.20 -7.65
N LEU A 128 -0.32 20.29 -6.32
CA LEU A 128 -1.10 21.23 -5.56
C LEU A 128 -0.79 22.66 -5.96
N GLY A 129 0.49 23.06 -5.96
CA GLY A 129 0.93 24.40 -6.34
C GLY A 129 0.56 24.77 -7.78
N TRP A 130 0.80 23.85 -8.73
CA TRP A 130 0.45 24.08 -10.14
C TRP A 130 -1.06 24.22 -10.35
N THR A 131 -1.86 23.35 -9.73
CA THR A 131 -3.32 23.40 -9.90
C THR A 131 -3.93 24.63 -9.24
N PHE A 132 -3.38 25.10 -8.10
CA PHE A 132 -3.74 26.34 -7.48
C PHE A 132 -3.46 27.54 -8.40
N TRP A 133 -2.22 27.68 -8.88
CA TRP A 133 -1.82 28.76 -9.78
C TRP A 133 -2.68 28.80 -11.05
N ARG A 134 -2.98 27.64 -11.63
CA ARG A 134 -3.85 27.53 -12.79
C ARG A 134 -5.30 27.89 -12.44
N GLY A 135 -5.79 27.48 -11.26
CA GLY A 135 -7.12 27.84 -10.76
C GLY A 135 -7.33 29.33 -10.67
N VAL A 136 -6.33 30.07 -10.16
CA VAL A 136 -6.33 31.53 -10.12
C VAL A 136 -6.39 32.14 -11.50
N LYS A 137 -5.55 31.65 -12.44
CA LYS A 137 -5.44 32.22 -13.82
C LYS A 137 -6.67 31.97 -14.69
N VAL A 138 -7.19 30.73 -14.69
CA VAL A 138 -8.27 30.33 -15.63
C VAL A 138 -9.63 30.11 -14.95
N ARG A 139 -9.73 30.40 -13.67
CA ARG A 139 -10.96 30.23 -12.86
C ARG A 139 -11.54 28.80 -12.88
N HIS A 140 -10.69 27.78 -13.10
CA HIS A 140 -11.07 26.37 -13.13
C HIS A 140 -10.48 25.61 -11.94
N TRP A 141 -11.27 25.45 -10.87
CA TRP A 141 -10.83 24.95 -9.56
C TRP A 141 -10.95 23.43 -9.38
N LYS A 142 -11.60 22.73 -10.30
CA LYS A 142 -11.82 21.28 -10.19
C LYS A 142 -10.51 20.48 -10.06
N PRO A 143 -9.43 20.74 -10.86
CA PRO A 143 -8.16 20.07 -10.65
C PRO A 143 -7.51 20.34 -9.31
N PHE A 144 -7.64 21.58 -8.77
CA PHE A 144 -7.13 21.94 -7.46
C PHE A 144 -7.86 21.15 -6.35
N ALA A 145 -9.19 21.03 -6.42
CA ALA A 145 -9.95 20.24 -5.47
C ALA A 145 -9.46 18.77 -5.42
N TRP A 146 -9.22 18.15 -6.59
CA TRP A 146 -8.65 16.81 -6.65
C TRP A 146 -7.23 16.74 -6.08
N ALA A 147 -6.39 17.77 -6.29
CA ALA A 147 -5.03 17.82 -5.74
C ALA A 147 -5.06 17.94 -4.20
N VAL A 148 -6.01 18.70 -3.64
CA VAL A 148 -6.23 18.80 -2.18
C VAL A 148 -6.67 17.43 -1.63
N VAL A 149 -7.64 16.77 -2.26
CA VAL A 149 -8.11 15.44 -1.86
C VAL A 149 -6.96 14.43 -1.92
N HIS A 150 -6.12 14.51 -2.96
CA HIS A 150 -4.93 13.67 -3.09
C HIS A 150 -3.95 13.88 -1.92
N LEU A 151 -3.60 15.13 -1.63
CA LEU A 151 -2.65 15.45 -0.53
C LEU A 151 -3.23 15.05 0.84
N PHE A 152 -4.53 15.24 1.05
CA PHE A 152 -5.20 14.77 2.27
C PHE A 152 -5.05 13.26 2.48
N TRP A 153 -5.37 12.46 1.45
CA TRP A 153 -5.24 11.00 1.53
C TRP A 153 -3.78 10.57 1.71
N LEU A 154 -2.84 11.24 1.03
CA LEU A 154 -1.42 10.95 1.17
C LEU A 154 -0.94 11.20 2.61
N GLY A 155 -1.32 12.32 3.22
CA GLY A 155 -1.00 12.65 4.61
C GLY A 155 -1.66 11.68 5.60
N LEU A 156 -2.92 11.33 5.37
CA LEU A 156 -3.65 10.37 6.21
C LEU A 156 -3.00 8.98 6.17
N VAL A 157 -2.62 8.50 4.97
CA VAL A 157 -1.96 7.19 4.81
C VAL A 157 -0.55 7.19 5.42
N ALA A 158 0.20 8.30 5.33
CA ALA A 158 1.48 8.43 6.02
C ALA A 158 1.32 8.36 7.55
N TRP A 159 0.30 9.05 8.10
CA TRP A 159 -0.04 8.98 9.52
C TRP A 159 -0.50 7.57 9.94
N LEU A 160 -1.33 6.91 9.14
CA LEU A 160 -1.74 5.52 9.39
C LEU A 160 -0.54 4.57 9.37
N GLY A 161 0.44 4.78 8.46
CA GLY A 161 1.68 4.00 8.43
C GLY A 161 2.47 4.11 9.72
N LYS A 162 2.58 5.34 10.28
CA LYS A 162 3.18 5.53 11.61
C LYS A 162 2.41 4.75 12.69
N LYS A 163 1.07 4.79 12.66
CA LYS A 163 0.23 4.07 13.64
C LYS A 163 0.37 2.55 13.55
N VAL A 164 0.58 2.01 12.35
CA VAL A 164 0.84 0.56 12.16
C VAL A 164 2.13 0.15 12.87
N VAL A 165 3.19 0.98 12.79
CA VAL A 165 4.46 0.73 13.49
C VAL A 165 4.29 0.89 15.01
N ASP A 166 3.68 1.98 15.46
CA ASP A 166 3.47 2.26 16.91
C ASP A 166 2.56 1.22 17.58
N GLY A 167 1.66 0.58 16.85
CA GLY A 167 0.62 -0.30 17.39
C GLY A 167 0.85 -1.80 17.20
N ASN A 168 2.02 -2.23 16.76
CA ASN A 168 2.36 -3.63 16.52
C ASN A 168 1.31 -4.39 15.69
N LEU A 169 1.00 -3.88 14.49
CA LEU A 169 0.10 -4.52 13.52
C LEU A 169 -1.33 -4.75 14.04
N ILE A 170 -1.95 -3.71 14.61
CA ILE A 170 -3.35 -3.76 15.09
C ILE A 170 -4.26 -4.33 13.98
N PRO A 171 -5.20 -5.23 14.33
CA PRO A 171 -6.15 -5.82 13.39
C PRO A 171 -6.85 -4.75 12.53
N PHE A 172 -7.13 -5.05 11.27
CA PHE A 172 -7.71 -4.15 10.28
C PHE A 172 -6.86 -2.92 9.88
N SER A 173 -5.76 -2.61 10.61
CA SER A 173 -4.92 -1.44 10.30
C SER A 173 -4.40 -1.48 8.86
N ILE A 174 -4.05 -2.66 8.38
CA ILE A 174 -3.54 -2.90 7.03
C ILE A 174 -4.63 -2.72 5.97
N THR A 175 -5.85 -3.19 6.24
CA THR A 175 -6.99 -2.99 5.35
C THR A 175 -7.30 -1.50 5.20
N ILE A 176 -7.33 -0.75 6.30
CA ILE A 176 -7.58 0.70 6.28
C ILE A 176 -6.45 1.43 5.53
N HIS A 177 -5.20 1.06 5.78
CA HIS A 177 -4.04 1.61 5.07
C HIS A 177 -4.12 1.34 3.56
N MET A 178 -4.51 0.12 3.16
CA MET A 178 -4.69 -0.28 1.76
C MET A 178 -5.83 0.49 1.08
N LEU A 179 -6.96 0.66 1.76
CA LEU A 179 -8.08 1.48 1.25
C LEU A 179 -7.67 2.95 1.09
N GLY A 180 -6.85 3.47 2.01
CA GLY A 180 -6.27 4.80 1.89
C GLY A 180 -5.35 4.93 0.67
N ALA A 181 -4.48 3.95 0.42
CA ALA A 181 -3.64 3.91 -0.78
C ALA A 181 -4.48 3.86 -2.07
N MET A 182 -5.60 3.13 -2.05
CA MET A 182 -6.57 3.13 -3.14
C MET A 182 -7.21 4.51 -3.35
N ALA A 183 -7.58 5.20 -2.27
CA ALA A 183 -8.14 6.55 -2.34
C ALA A 183 -7.15 7.57 -2.93
N ILE A 184 -5.84 7.43 -2.63
CA ILE A 184 -4.77 8.21 -3.28
C ILE A 184 -4.80 8.00 -4.79
N LEU A 185 -4.85 6.75 -5.27
CA LEU A 185 -4.87 6.43 -6.70
C LEU A 185 -6.15 6.92 -7.38
N VAL A 186 -7.31 6.77 -6.73
CA VAL A 186 -8.60 7.27 -7.22
C VAL A 186 -8.59 8.80 -7.33
N SER A 187 -8.02 9.51 -6.35
CA SER A 187 -7.89 10.97 -6.39
C SER A 187 -7.00 11.44 -7.55
N LEU A 188 -5.90 10.72 -7.83
CA LEU A 188 -5.05 10.98 -9.00
C LEU A 188 -5.77 10.68 -10.32
N ALA A 189 -6.59 9.64 -10.39
CA ALA A 189 -7.43 9.36 -11.55
C ALA A 189 -8.44 10.47 -11.79
N GLY A 190 -9.08 10.98 -10.71
CA GLY A 190 -9.98 12.15 -10.76
C GLY A 190 -9.26 13.42 -11.20
N LEU A 191 -8.05 13.67 -10.68
CA LEU A 191 -7.21 14.78 -11.12
C LEU A 191 -6.86 14.65 -12.61
N LEU A 192 -6.41 13.48 -13.05
CA LEU A 192 -6.08 13.22 -14.45
C LEU A 192 -7.30 13.42 -15.36
N HIS A 193 -8.45 12.91 -14.98
CA HIS A 193 -9.70 13.12 -15.68
C HIS A 193 -10.06 14.61 -15.78
N SER A 194 -9.96 15.37 -14.68
CA SER A 194 -10.31 16.79 -14.63
C SER A 194 -9.47 17.68 -15.54
N VAL A 195 -8.26 17.24 -15.92
CA VAL A 195 -7.38 17.94 -16.88
C VAL A 195 -7.46 17.37 -18.29
N TRP A 196 -8.26 16.34 -18.49
CA TRP A 196 -8.42 15.63 -19.77
C TRP A 196 -9.84 15.68 -20.34
N GLU A 197 -10.68 16.58 -19.84
CA GLU A 197 -12.12 16.66 -20.11
C GLU A 197 -12.54 16.69 -21.60
N HIS A 198 -11.59 16.94 -22.51
CA HIS A 198 -11.89 17.10 -23.95
C HIS A 198 -11.56 15.86 -24.81
N GLN A 199 -11.09 14.74 -24.23
CA GLN A 199 -10.70 13.57 -25.02
C GLN A 199 -11.35 12.29 -24.50
N GLY A 200 -12.25 11.73 -25.33
CA GLY A 200 -12.68 10.34 -25.23
C GLY A 200 -13.68 10.05 -24.12
N ARG A 201 -14.93 10.47 -24.33
CA ARG A 201 -16.04 9.92 -23.54
C ARG A 201 -16.26 8.46 -23.93
N ILE A 202 -16.55 7.63 -22.94
CA ILE A 202 -16.86 6.21 -23.14
C ILE A 202 -18.37 6.07 -23.15
N ASP A 203 -18.92 5.73 -24.30
CA ASP A 203 -20.35 5.49 -24.46
C ASP A 203 -20.68 4.06 -24.03
N LEU A 204 -21.42 3.93 -22.95
CA LEU A 204 -21.94 2.66 -22.44
C LEU A 204 -23.47 2.71 -22.45
N LEU A 205 -24.09 1.57 -22.70
CA LEU A 205 -25.52 1.40 -22.43
C LEU A 205 -25.80 1.68 -20.93
N PRO A 206 -26.98 2.24 -20.57
CA PRO A 206 -27.31 2.54 -19.17
C PRO A 206 -27.15 1.34 -18.23
N ARG A 207 -27.53 0.14 -18.69
CA ARG A 207 -27.31 -1.13 -17.94
C ARG A 207 -25.85 -1.45 -17.73
N GLY A 208 -24.97 -1.11 -18.68
CA GLY A 208 -23.52 -1.31 -18.56
C GLY A 208 -22.90 -0.50 -17.44
N LYS A 209 -23.37 0.74 -17.22
CA LYS A 209 -22.94 1.57 -16.07
C LYS A 209 -23.34 0.92 -14.75
N GLY A 210 -24.55 0.38 -14.64
CA GLY A 210 -25.00 -0.30 -13.43
C GLY A 210 -24.10 -1.50 -13.10
N TRP A 211 -23.85 -2.36 -14.08
CA TRP A 211 -22.95 -3.51 -13.91
C TRP A 211 -21.52 -3.10 -13.56
N LEU A 212 -20.98 -2.05 -14.17
CA LEU A 212 -19.67 -1.51 -13.86
C LEU A 212 -19.58 -0.99 -12.41
N ALA A 213 -20.61 -0.29 -11.92
CA ALA A 213 -20.67 0.17 -10.54
C ALA A 213 -20.73 -1.01 -9.55
N VAL A 214 -21.55 -2.02 -9.82
CA VAL A 214 -21.61 -3.25 -9.01
C VAL A 214 -20.27 -3.99 -9.07
N ALA A 215 -19.64 -4.10 -10.24
CA ALA A 215 -18.31 -4.71 -10.41
C ALA A 215 -17.27 -3.99 -9.57
N LEU A 216 -17.25 -2.65 -9.54
CA LEU A 216 -16.34 -1.86 -8.71
C LEU A 216 -16.55 -2.16 -7.22
N VAL A 217 -17.79 -2.10 -6.73
CA VAL A 217 -18.09 -2.37 -5.31
C VAL A 217 -17.67 -3.77 -4.91
N LEU A 218 -17.99 -4.78 -5.72
CA LEU A 218 -17.61 -6.17 -5.44
C LEU A 218 -16.10 -6.38 -5.51
N THR A 219 -15.39 -5.70 -6.43
CA THR A 219 -13.92 -5.80 -6.50
C THR A 219 -13.27 -5.18 -5.27
N VAL A 220 -13.77 -4.04 -4.77
CA VAL A 220 -13.29 -3.44 -3.52
C VAL A 220 -13.61 -4.35 -2.33
N ALA A 221 -14.81 -4.93 -2.25
CA ALA A 221 -15.16 -5.88 -1.20
C ALA A 221 -14.25 -7.11 -1.21
N GLN A 222 -13.92 -7.66 -2.39
CA GLN A 222 -12.98 -8.75 -2.55
C GLN A 222 -11.54 -8.36 -2.15
N LEU A 223 -11.14 -7.13 -2.42
CA LEU A 223 -9.84 -6.62 -1.98
C LEU A 223 -9.79 -6.58 -0.43
N VAL A 224 -10.85 -6.08 0.22
CA VAL A 224 -10.96 -6.08 1.69
C VAL A 224 -10.90 -7.51 2.24
N LEU A 225 -11.67 -8.45 1.69
CA LEU A 225 -11.61 -9.87 2.10
C LEU A 225 -10.22 -10.46 1.87
N GLY A 226 -9.56 -10.12 0.77
CA GLY A 226 -8.19 -10.56 0.46
C GLY A 226 -7.16 -10.04 1.47
N THR A 227 -7.29 -8.79 1.93
CA THR A 227 -6.41 -8.25 2.98
C THR A 227 -6.62 -8.95 4.33
N GLN A 228 -7.86 -9.37 4.63
CA GLN A 228 -8.16 -10.15 5.83
C GLN A 228 -7.60 -11.59 5.75
N VAL A 229 -7.70 -12.25 4.57
CA VAL A 229 -7.03 -13.55 4.36
C VAL A 229 -5.52 -13.40 4.54
N ARG A 230 -4.93 -12.32 4.02
CA ARG A 230 -3.50 -12.05 4.17
C ARG A 230 -3.12 -11.82 5.65
N GLU A 231 -3.95 -11.17 6.43
CA GLU A 231 -3.74 -10.99 7.87
C GLU A 231 -3.67 -12.33 8.61
N GLN A 232 -4.55 -13.29 8.26
CA GLN A 232 -4.47 -14.65 8.80
C GLN A 232 -3.17 -15.37 8.39
N VAL A 233 -2.72 -15.19 7.15
CA VAL A 233 -1.43 -15.75 6.69
C VAL A 233 -0.25 -15.16 7.47
N ASP A 234 -0.30 -13.87 7.86
CA ASP A 234 0.74 -13.29 8.71
C ASP A 234 0.76 -13.91 10.11
N LEU A 235 -0.41 -14.17 10.70
CA LEU A 235 -0.50 -14.85 12.00
C LEU A 235 0.07 -16.28 11.91
N LEU A 236 -0.21 -17.02 10.84
CA LEU A 236 0.37 -18.35 10.62
C LEU A 236 1.89 -18.29 10.44
N ASN A 237 2.39 -17.27 9.73
CA ASN A 237 3.83 -17.07 9.57
C ASN A 237 4.51 -16.72 10.90
N HIS A 238 3.89 -15.88 11.75
CA HIS A 238 4.38 -15.59 13.09
C HIS A 238 4.37 -16.81 14.02
N ALA A 239 3.38 -17.69 13.85
CA ALA A 239 3.31 -18.97 14.56
C ALA A 239 4.23 -20.05 13.97
N GLU A 240 5.13 -19.69 13.06
CA GLU A 240 6.10 -20.57 12.40
C GLU A 240 5.48 -21.77 11.68
N VAL A 241 4.21 -21.67 11.30
CA VAL A 241 3.53 -22.71 10.50
C VAL A 241 4.19 -22.79 9.12
N LEU A 242 4.50 -24.01 8.67
CA LEU A 242 5.10 -24.21 7.36
C LEU A 242 4.18 -23.69 6.24
N ARG A 243 4.75 -23.03 5.26
CA ARG A 243 4.00 -22.43 4.14
C ARG A 243 3.11 -23.44 3.41
N ALA A 244 3.53 -24.69 3.31
CA ALA A 244 2.76 -25.76 2.70
C ALA A 244 1.42 -26.00 3.39
N ASP A 245 1.34 -25.74 4.70
CA ASP A 245 0.19 -26.02 5.53
C ASP A 245 -0.73 -24.79 5.69
N TRP A 246 -0.34 -23.60 5.22
CA TRP A 246 -1.12 -22.36 5.39
C TRP A 246 -2.56 -22.50 4.90
N ILE A 247 -2.78 -23.08 3.70
CA ILE A 247 -4.13 -23.21 3.14
C ILE A 247 -5.03 -24.09 4.03
N GLY A 248 -4.48 -25.16 4.59
CA GLY A 248 -5.19 -26.04 5.50
C GLY A 248 -5.49 -25.41 6.86
N ALA A 249 -4.59 -24.55 7.34
CA ALA A 249 -4.69 -23.88 8.64
C ALA A 249 -5.54 -22.59 8.60
N LEU A 250 -5.86 -22.05 7.42
CA LEU A 250 -6.71 -20.87 7.30
C LEU A 250 -8.13 -21.15 7.82
N PRO A 251 -8.75 -20.18 8.54
CA PRO A 251 -10.14 -20.30 9.00
C PRO A 251 -11.09 -20.43 7.80
N GLY A 252 -12.14 -21.26 7.91
CA GLY A 252 -12.99 -21.65 6.77
C GLY A 252 -13.59 -20.51 5.93
N TRP A 253 -13.72 -19.31 6.51
CA TRP A 253 -14.25 -18.14 5.80
C TRP A 253 -13.36 -17.63 4.64
N TRP A 254 -12.07 -18.02 4.57
CA TRP A 254 -11.22 -17.67 3.41
C TRP A 254 -11.82 -18.18 2.10
N LYS A 255 -12.63 -19.25 2.18
CA LYS A 255 -13.38 -19.81 1.03
C LYS A 255 -14.38 -18.81 0.46
N VAL A 256 -14.86 -17.83 1.26
CA VAL A 256 -15.73 -16.74 0.78
C VAL A 256 -14.96 -15.85 -0.18
N HIS A 257 -13.72 -15.48 0.16
CA HIS A 257 -12.85 -14.74 -0.77
C HIS A 257 -12.60 -15.54 -2.05
N ARG A 258 -12.22 -16.81 -1.94
CA ARG A 258 -11.98 -17.68 -3.10
C ARG A 258 -13.22 -17.84 -3.99
N SER A 259 -14.36 -18.19 -3.42
CA SER A 259 -15.57 -18.49 -4.18
C SER A 259 -16.29 -17.23 -4.66
N GLY A 260 -16.21 -16.13 -3.90
CA GLY A 260 -16.73 -14.82 -4.30
C GLY A 260 -16.05 -14.24 -5.54
N SER A 261 -14.82 -14.69 -5.85
CA SER A 261 -14.13 -14.30 -7.08
C SER A 261 -14.91 -14.66 -8.35
N TRP A 262 -15.69 -15.76 -8.34
CA TRP A 262 -16.57 -16.14 -9.46
C TRP A 262 -17.72 -15.16 -9.66
N VAL A 263 -18.26 -14.61 -8.57
CA VAL A 263 -19.31 -13.58 -8.65
C VAL A 263 -18.72 -12.29 -9.24
N VAL A 264 -17.52 -11.89 -8.79
CA VAL A 264 -16.81 -10.74 -9.37
C VAL A 264 -16.54 -10.97 -10.85
N LEU A 265 -16.05 -12.15 -11.24
CA LEU A 265 -15.81 -12.51 -12.64
C LEU A 265 -17.10 -12.34 -13.47
N ALA A 266 -18.20 -12.94 -13.02
CA ALA A 266 -19.49 -12.86 -13.74
C ALA A 266 -19.94 -11.40 -13.92
N VAL A 267 -19.89 -10.59 -12.85
CA VAL A 267 -20.31 -9.18 -12.91
C VAL A 267 -19.34 -8.33 -13.75
N GLN A 268 -18.04 -8.59 -13.70
CA GLN A 268 -17.07 -7.94 -14.60
C GLN A 268 -17.36 -8.25 -16.07
N LEU A 269 -17.73 -9.48 -16.39
CA LEU A 269 -18.09 -9.88 -17.75
C LEU A 269 -19.38 -9.19 -18.24
N MET A 270 -20.37 -8.90 -17.35
CA MET A 270 -21.61 -8.22 -17.72
C MET A 270 -21.39 -6.85 -18.36
N TRP A 271 -20.36 -6.10 -17.97
CA TRP A 271 -20.06 -4.81 -18.60
C TRP A 271 -18.98 -4.93 -19.70
N LEU A 272 -18.07 -5.93 -19.64
CA LEU A 272 -17.00 -6.12 -20.62
C LEU A 272 -17.48 -6.77 -21.91
N MET A 273 -18.33 -7.81 -21.84
CA MET A 273 -18.76 -8.57 -23.01
C MET A 273 -19.47 -7.73 -24.08
N PRO A 274 -20.37 -6.79 -23.74
CA PRO A 274 -20.97 -5.89 -24.74
C PRO A 274 -19.96 -5.04 -25.49
N LEU A 275 -18.77 -4.80 -24.89
CA LEU A 275 -17.72 -3.97 -25.45
C LEU A 275 -16.60 -4.78 -26.15
N ARG A 276 -16.76 -6.08 -26.34
CA ARG A 276 -15.73 -6.95 -26.94
C ARG A 276 -15.28 -6.50 -28.34
N ASN A 277 -16.16 -5.89 -29.09
CA ASN A 277 -15.90 -5.36 -30.45
C ASN A 277 -15.59 -3.85 -30.45
N ALA A 278 -15.31 -3.25 -29.26
CA ALA A 278 -14.96 -1.85 -29.19
C ALA A 278 -13.68 -1.52 -29.98
N GLU A 279 -13.61 -0.28 -30.47
CA GLU A 279 -12.49 0.22 -31.25
C GLU A 279 -11.74 1.35 -30.52
N GLY A 280 -10.58 1.76 -31.06
CA GLY A 280 -9.79 2.87 -30.54
C GLY A 280 -9.33 2.68 -29.09
N SER A 281 -9.42 3.73 -28.29
CA SER A 281 -9.00 3.75 -26.89
C SER A 281 -9.82 2.80 -26.00
N LEU A 282 -11.11 2.61 -26.31
CA LEU A 282 -11.99 1.73 -25.57
C LEU A 282 -11.55 0.26 -25.72
N ARG A 283 -11.11 -0.16 -26.92
CA ARG A 283 -10.52 -1.50 -27.14
C ARG A 283 -9.33 -1.75 -26.19
N THR A 284 -8.46 -0.76 -26.01
CA THR A 284 -7.29 -0.87 -25.12
C THR A 284 -7.74 -1.06 -23.67
N ILE A 285 -8.73 -0.29 -23.20
CA ILE A 285 -9.29 -0.40 -21.84
C ILE A 285 -9.93 -1.77 -21.62
N VAL A 286 -10.75 -2.25 -22.57
CA VAL A 286 -11.40 -3.57 -22.48
C VAL A 286 -10.36 -4.70 -22.44
N ARG A 287 -9.34 -4.65 -23.30
CA ARG A 287 -8.24 -5.63 -23.28
C ARG A 287 -7.47 -5.61 -21.99
N MET A 288 -7.15 -4.41 -21.47
CA MET A 288 -6.45 -4.25 -20.20
C MET A 288 -7.29 -4.80 -19.02
N ALA A 289 -8.57 -4.46 -18.94
CA ALA A 289 -9.47 -4.98 -17.90
C ALA A 289 -9.58 -6.52 -17.97
N SER A 290 -9.72 -7.06 -19.19
CA SER A 290 -9.78 -8.52 -19.38
C SER A 290 -8.48 -9.21 -18.99
N ALA A 291 -7.32 -8.64 -19.34
CA ALA A 291 -6.02 -9.18 -18.98
C ALA A 291 -5.79 -9.15 -17.46
N LEU A 292 -6.12 -8.02 -16.80
CA LEU A 292 -6.05 -7.88 -15.35
C LEU A 292 -6.95 -8.90 -14.64
N LEU A 293 -8.19 -9.06 -15.11
CA LEU A 293 -9.14 -10.01 -14.55
C LEU A 293 -8.66 -11.45 -14.71
N SER A 294 -8.18 -11.83 -15.89
CA SER A 294 -7.63 -13.16 -16.14
C SER A 294 -6.41 -13.45 -15.28
N ALA A 295 -5.47 -12.52 -15.21
CA ALA A 295 -4.27 -12.64 -14.38
C ALA A 295 -4.62 -12.72 -12.88
N GLN A 296 -5.66 -11.97 -12.44
CA GLN A 296 -6.16 -12.02 -11.06
C GLN A 296 -6.69 -13.41 -10.69
N ILE A 297 -7.47 -14.03 -11.58
CA ILE A 297 -7.97 -15.40 -11.37
C ILE A 297 -6.81 -16.40 -11.38
N LEU A 298 -5.89 -16.29 -12.33
CA LEU A 298 -4.73 -17.19 -12.42
C LEU A 298 -3.86 -17.15 -11.17
N THR A 299 -3.57 -15.95 -10.64
CA THR A 299 -2.80 -15.82 -9.40
C THR A 299 -3.56 -16.35 -8.19
N GLY A 300 -4.90 -16.23 -8.15
CA GLY A 300 -5.73 -16.88 -7.13
C GLY A 300 -5.67 -18.41 -7.19
N VAL A 301 -5.69 -18.99 -8.41
CA VAL A 301 -5.53 -20.43 -8.63
C VAL A 301 -4.13 -20.89 -8.19
N LEU A 302 -3.08 -20.11 -8.48
CA LEU A 302 -1.72 -20.40 -8.02
C LEU A 302 -1.63 -20.48 -6.49
N PHE A 303 -2.31 -19.58 -5.76
CA PHE A 303 -2.30 -19.62 -4.30
C PHE A 303 -2.84 -20.93 -3.74
N VAL A 304 -3.97 -21.40 -4.27
CA VAL A 304 -4.62 -22.61 -3.76
C VAL A 304 -3.85 -23.88 -4.08
N ASN A 305 -3.24 -23.96 -5.27
CA ASN A 305 -2.63 -25.20 -5.76
C ASN A 305 -1.12 -25.29 -5.51
N PHE A 306 -0.43 -24.16 -5.25
CA PHE A 306 1.02 -24.10 -5.12
C PHE A 306 1.50 -23.46 -3.81
N GLY A 307 0.69 -23.50 -2.75
CA GLY A 307 1.10 -23.07 -1.40
C GLY A 307 1.41 -21.58 -1.28
N MET A 308 0.66 -20.71 -1.95
CA MET A 308 0.81 -19.25 -1.90
C MET A 308 2.23 -18.74 -2.21
N PRO A 309 2.77 -18.91 -3.44
CA PRO A 309 4.11 -18.44 -3.79
C PRO A 309 4.33 -16.98 -3.39
N ALA A 310 5.47 -16.68 -2.77
CA ALA A 310 5.75 -15.36 -2.21
C ALA A 310 5.61 -14.25 -3.26
N TRP A 311 6.25 -14.40 -4.42
CA TRP A 311 6.23 -13.42 -5.50
C TRP A 311 4.84 -13.14 -6.08
N ALA A 312 3.93 -14.13 -6.02
CA ALA A 312 2.58 -13.97 -6.55
C ALA A 312 1.69 -13.07 -5.67
N GLN A 313 2.02 -12.91 -4.38
CA GLN A 313 1.23 -12.09 -3.44
C GLN A 313 1.23 -10.60 -3.80
N PRO A 314 2.39 -9.94 -4.02
CA PRO A 314 2.43 -8.56 -4.52
C PRO A 314 1.75 -8.40 -5.88
N VAL A 315 1.97 -9.37 -6.78
CA VAL A 315 1.36 -9.35 -8.12
C VAL A 315 -0.16 -9.40 -8.03
N HIS A 316 -0.73 -10.32 -7.25
CA HIS A 316 -2.17 -10.45 -7.06
C HIS A 316 -2.80 -9.14 -6.53
N LEU A 317 -2.16 -8.50 -5.55
CA LEU A 317 -2.63 -7.21 -5.04
C LEU A 317 -2.59 -6.12 -6.10
N LEU A 318 -1.49 -5.97 -6.84
CA LEU A 318 -1.36 -4.96 -7.89
C LEU A 318 -2.38 -5.14 -9.03
N LEU A 319 -2.68 -6.38 -9.40
CA LEU A 319 -3.71 -6.70 -10.38
C LEU A 319 -5.10 -6.25 -9.90
N ALA A 320 -5.45 -6.50 -8.63
CA ALA A 320 -6.70 -6.03 -8.02
C ALA A 320 -6.79 -4.50 -8.03
N VAL A 321 -5.71 -3.81 -7.62
CA VAL A 321 -5.60 -2.34 -7.66
C VAL A 321 -5.78 -1.82 -9.08
N GLY A 322 -5.11 -2.43 -10.06
CA GLY A 322 -5.24 -2.09 -11.48
C GLY A 322 -6.67 -2.25 -12.00
N LEU A 323 -7.36 -3.34 -11.60
CA LEU A 323 -8.74 -3.59 -11.98
C LEU A 323 -9.70 -2.54 -11.39
N VAL A 324 -9.55 -2.21 -10.10
CA VAL A 324 -10.31 -1.12 -9.46
C VAL A 324 -10.11 0.21 -10.19
N LEU A 325 -8.85 0.57 -10.48
CA LEU A 325 -8.56 1.82 -11.19
C LEU A 325 -9.13 1.84 -12.61
N THR A 326 -9.11 0.70 -13.30
CA THR A 326 -9.72 0.58 -14.63
C THR A 326 -11.22 0.82 -14.56
N ASN A 327 -11.92 0.20 -13.58
CA ASN A 327 -13.35 0.41 -13.37
C ASN A 327 -13.65 1.88 -13.02
N VAL A 328 -12.88 2.49 -12.12
CA VAL A 328 -13.00 3.91 -11.77
C VAL A 328 -12.78 4.80 -12.99
N TRP A 329 -11.75 4.52 -13.78
CA TRP A 329 -11.44 5.28 -14.98
C TRP A 329 -12.60 5.27 -15.99
N VAL A 330 -13.19 4.10 -16.24
CA VAL A 330 -14.35 3.97 -17.12
C VAL A 330 -15.55 4.74 -16.56
N LEU A 331 -15.82 4.66 -15.25
CA LEU A 331 -16.90 5.43 -14.61
C LEU A 331 -16.70 6.94 -14.72
N LEU A 332 -15.49 7.45 -14.58
CA LEU A 332 -15.18 8.87 -14.71
C LEU A 332 -15.38 9.39 -16.14
N HIS A 333 -15.18 8.53 -17.16
CA HIS A 333 -15.34 8.89 -18.58
C HIS A 333 -16.68 8.47 -19.18
N TYR A 334 -17.56 7.90 -18.37
CA TYR A 334 -18.87 7.44 -18.80
C TYR A 334 -19.73 8.57 -19.37
N ARG A 335 -20.36 8.27 -20.50
CA ARG A 335 -21.49 9.04 -21.07
C ARG A 335 -22.64 8.09 -21.37
N ALA A 336 -23.87 8.46 -21.01
CA ALA A 336 -25.02 7.71 -21.42
C ALA A 336 -25.19 7.82 -22.96
N GLN A 337 -25.25 6.67 -23.64
CA GLN A 337 -25.76 6.66 -25.02
C GLN A 337 -27.21 7.17 -24.97
N ARG A 338 -27.51 8.21 -25.73
CA ARG A 338 -28.91 8.59 -25.99
C ARG A 338 -29.45 7.50 -26.90
N THR A 339 -30.40 6.74 -26.40
CA THR A 339 -31.24 5.81 -27.18
C THR A 339 -32.16 6.60 -28.08
#